data_0a89c080dbfe8dc6b2e324b66bb9aee4
#
_entry.id   0a89c080dbfe8dc6b2e324b66bb9aee4
#
_cell.length_a   1.000
_cell.length_b   1.000
_cell.length_c   1.000
_cell.angle_alpha   90.00
_cell.angle_beta   90.00
_cell.angle_gamma   90.00
#
_symmetry.space_group_name_H-M   'P 1'
#
loop_
_entity.id
_entity.type
_entity.pdbx_description
1 polymer ?
#
loop_
_entity_poly.entity_id
_entity_poly.type
_entity_poly.pdbx_seq_one_letter_code
_entity_poly.pdbx_strand_id
1 'polypeptide(L)'
;METARRILVTGASGYVGGRLVTALLEDNAKIRVFVRDRNKAQSHSWASQVEIAVGNASDYQSTVNALKDVHTAFYLLHSINLGPNFDKIESEMARNFAKAAQECGVKQIIYLGGINNDAKTSKHLSSRANTGKELATTSVPVIELRAGIIIGSGSASFEML
;
A
#
# COMPACT_ATOMS: atom_id res chain seq x y z
N MET A 1 -10.78 25.94 10.19
CA MET A 1 -11.23 24.83 9.31
C MET A 1 -10.11 23.81 9.27
N GLU A 2 -10.35 22.63 9.78
CA GLU A 2 -9.36 21.54 9.69
C GLU A 2 -9.24 21.17 8.22
N THR A 3 -8.06 21.40 7.62
CA THR A 3 -7.81 21.00 6.25
C THR A 3 -7.96 19.50 6.15
N ALA A 4 -8.91 19.04 5.33
CA ALA A 4 -9.18 17.61 5.17
C ALA A 4 -7.87 16.87 4.88
N ARG A 5 -7.53 15.92 5.76
CA ARG A 5 -6.27 15.16 5.75
C ARG A 5 -6.20 14.30 4.50
N ARG A 6 -5.17 14.51 3.67
CA ARG A 6 -4.98 13.68 2.47
C ARG A 6 -4.50 12.29 2.84
N ILE A 7 -5.12 11.28 2.25
CA ILE A 7 -4.79 9.87 2.42
C ILE A 7 -4.17 9.36 1.11
N LEU A 8 -3.00 8.72 1.20
CA LEU A 8 -2.43 7.98 0.08
C LEU A 8 -2.81 6.51 0.17
N VAL A 9 -3.25 5.92 -0.95
CA VAL A 9 -3.45 4.47 -1.07
C VAL A 9 -2.55 3.92 -2.16
N THR A 10 -1.57 3.09 -1.78
CA THR A 10 -0.81 2.27 -2.72
C THR A 10 -1.55 0.97 -3.01
N GLY A 11 -1.33 0.35 -4.17
CA GLY A 11 -2.03 -0.88 -4.51
C GLY A 11 -3.55 -0.72 -4.74
N ALA A 12 -4.01 0.50 -5.02
CA ALA A 12 -5.43 0.84 -5.20
C ALA A 12 -6.11 0.08 -6.36
N SER A 13 -5.36 -0.37 -7.36
CA SER A 13 -5.88 -1.19 -8.46
C SER A 13 -6.05 -2.67 -8.10
N GLY A 14 -5.63 -3.09 -6.90
CA GLY A 14 -5.82 -4.44 -6.38
C GLY A 14 -7.17 -4.62 -5.68
N TYR A 15 -7.48 -5.86 -5.31
CA TYR A 15 -8.74 -6.24 -4.67
C TYR A 15 -9.03 -5.47 -3.38
N VAL A 16 -8.09 -5.46 -2.44
CA VAL A 16 -8.26 -4.77 -1.14
C VAL A 16 -8.20 -3.25 -1.34
N GLY A 17 -7.21 -2.78 -2.10
CA GLY A 17 -7.00 -1.34 -2.31
C GLY A 17 -8.19 -0.66 -2.97
N GLY A 18 -8.80 -1.27 -3.99
CA GLY A 18 -9.99 -0.72 -4.65
C GLY A 18 -11.19 -0.59 -3.71
N ARG A 19 -11.43 -1.60 -2.86
CA ARG A 19 -12.50 -1.55 -1.85
C ARG A 19 -12.21 -0.51 -0.76
N LEU A 20 -10.96 -0.41 -0.33
CA LEU A 20 -10.55 0.61 0.63
C LEU A 20 -10.80 2.03 0.08
N VAL A 21 -10.41 2.28 -1.18
CA VAL A 21 -10.66 3.59 -1.81
C VAL A 21 -12.16 3.91 -1.81
N THR A 22 -13.01 2.96 -2.20
CA THR A 22 -14.47 3.16 -2.18
C THR A 22 -14.97 3.50 -0.77
N ALA A 23 -14.59 2.73 0.25
CA ALA A 23 -15.02 2.98 1.62
C ALA A 23 -14.54 4.34 2.17
N LEU A 24 -13.29 4.73 1.87
CA LEU A 24 -12.77 6.04 2.28
C LEU A 24 -13.47 7.21 1.59
N LEU A 25 -13.97 7.03 0.36
CA LEU A 25 -14.76 8.05 -0.34
C LEU A 25 -16.14 8.24 0.28
N GLU A 26 -16.76 7.19 0.81
CA GLU A 26 -18.03 7.28 1.58
C GLU A 26 -17.86 8.17 2.82
N ASP A 27 -16.66 8.19 3.42
CA ASP A 27 -16.31 9.05 4.55
C ASP A 27 -15.82 10.46 4.13
N ASN A 28 -15.98 10.84 2.86
CA ASN A 28 -15.54 12.13 2.30
C ASN A 28 -14.03 12.41 2.45
N ALA A 29 -13.19 11.38 2.48
CA ALA A 29 -11.75 11.54 2.59
C ALA A 29 -11.14 12.11 1.29
N LYS A 30 -10.11 12.96 1.42
CA LYS A 30 -9.28 13.37 0.28
C LYS A 30 -8.27 12.27 -0.04
N ILE A 31 -8.46 11.60 -1.16
CA ILE A 31 -7.65 10.43 -1.52
C ILE A 31 -6.73 10.74 -2.69
N ARG A 32 -5.48 10.30 -2.55
CA ARG A 32 -4.54 10.12 -3.65
C ARG A 32 -4.25 8.63 -3.79
N VAL A 33 -4.31 8.11 -5.01
CA VAL A 33 -3.86 6.74 -5.30
C VAL A 33 -2.49 6.80 -5.98
N PHE A 34 -1.57 5.90 -5.59
CA PHE A 34 -0.26 5.78 -6.21
C PHE A 34 -0.22 4.49 -7.05
N VAL A 35 -0.11 4.64 -8.36
CA VAL A 35 -0.26 3.56 -9.33
C VAL A 35 0.83 3.61 -10.40
N ARG A 36 1.15 2.46 -10.99
CA ARG A 36 2.09 2.37 -12.12
C ARG A 36 1.44 2.69 -13.46
N ASP A 37 0.16 2.36 -13.60
CA ASP A 37 -0.58 2.49 -14.86
C ASP A 37 -1.84 3.34 -14.62
N ARG A 38 -1.84 4.52 -15.25
CA ARG A 38 -2.96 5.46 -15.20
C ARG A 38 -4.21 4.88 -15.84
N ASN A 39 -4.09 4.22 -16.98
CA ASN A 39 -5.24 3.70 -17.71
C ASN A 39 -5.98 2.64 -16.90
N LYS A 40 -5.21 1.76 -16.24
CA LYS A 40 -5.77 0.76 -15.32
C LYS A 40 -6.47 1.41 -14.14
N ALA A 41 -5.92 2.48 -13.57
CA ALA A 41 -6.57 3.21 -12.48
C ALA A 41 -7.85 3.91 -12.96
N GLN A 42 -7.86 4.49 -14.16
CA GLN A 42 -9.00 5.18 -14.75
C GLN A 42 -10.18 4.25 -15.08
N SER A 43 -9.97 2.94 -15.19
CA SER A 43 -11.07 1.98 -15.41
C SER A 43 -11.90 1.68 -14.16
N HIS A 44 -11.47 2.15 -12.99
CA HIS A 44 -12.20 1.95 -11.74
C HIS A 44 -13.27 3.03 -11.53
N SER A 45 -14.39 2.66 -10.91
CA SER A 45 -15.52 3.55 -10.64
C SER A 45 -15.18 4.77 -9.76
N TRP A 46 -14.15 4.65 -8.93
CA TRP A 46 -13.68 5.72 -8.05
C TRP A 46 -12.71 6.71 -8.73
N ALA A 47 -12.28 6.45 -9.97
CA ALA A 47 -11.17 7.20 -10.59
C ALA A 47 -11.40 8.71 -10.73
N SER A 48 -12.64 9.13 -10.98
CA SER A 48 -13.01 10.55 -11.11
C SER A 48 -13.06 11.29 -9.76
N GLN A 49 -13.01 10.58 -8.65
CA GLN A 49 -13.17 11.15 -7.30
C GLN A 49 -11.84 11.23 -6.52
N VAL A 50 -10.73 10.75 -7.12
CA VAL A 50 -9.42 10.69 -6.47
C VAL A 50 -8.35 11.37 -7.29
N GLU A 51 -7.29 11.82 -6.63
CA GLU A 51 -6.06 12.24 -7.30
C GLU A 51 -5.24 11.01 -7.70
N ILE A 52 -4.81 10.92 -8.96
CA ILE A 52 -4.01 9.80 -9.46
C ILE A 52 -2.56 10.26 -9.62
N ALA A 53 -1.69 9.81 -8.71
CA ALA A 53 -0.25 9.92 -8.82
C ALA A 53 0.29 8.70 -9.57
N VAL A 54 0.98 8.94 -10.68
CA VAL A 54 1.58 7.87 -11.49
C VAL A 54 3.07 7.80 -11.20
N GLY A 55 3.56 6.59 -10.94
CA GLY A 55 4.98 6.35 -10.69
C GLY A 55 5.26 4.91 -10.28
N ASN A 56 6.54 4.61 -10.09
CA ASN A 56 6.99 3.30 -9.64
C ASN A 56 7.43 3.38 -8.17
N ALA A 57 6.89 2.54 -7.32
CA ALA A 57 7.27 2.48 -5.90
C ALA A 57 8.73 2.01 -5.66
N SER A 58 9.39 1.42 -6.67
CA SER A 58 10.83 1.15 -6.64
C SER A 58 11.67 2.42 -6.90
N ASP A 59 11.08 3.47 -7.46
CA ASP A 59 11.73 4.76 -7.65
C ASP A 59 11.44 5.67 -6.46
N TYR A 60 12.50 6.04 -5.75
CA TYR A 60 12.42 6.88 -4.56
C TYR A 60 11.76 8.24 -4.84
N GLN A 61 12.16 8.91 -5.92
CA GLN A 61 11.63 10.23 -6.24
C GLN A 61 10.14 10.20 -6.60
N SER A 62 9.69 9.17 -7.33
CA SER A 62 8.26 8.94 -7.58
C SER A 62 7.48 8.77 -6.27
N THR A 63 8.06 8.05 -5.33
CA THR A 63 7.45 7.80 -4.01
C THR A 63 7.38 9.09 -3.19
N VAL A 64 8.45 9.90 -3.15
CA VAL A 64 8.46 11.23 -2.52
C VAL A 64 7.37 12.12 -3.12
N ASN A 65 7.27 12.18 -4.45
CA ASN A 65 6.26 13.01 -5.12
C ASN A 65 4.83 12.57 -4.79
N ALA A 66 4.59 11.25 -4.68
CA ALA A 66 3.28 10.73 -4.31
C ALA A 66 2.91 11.05 -2.84
N LEU A 67 3.90 11.14 -1.95
CA LEU A 67 3.70 11.38 -0.50
C LEU A 67 3.64 12.85 -0.09
N LYS A 68 3.87 13.80 -1.00
CA LYS A 68 3.74 15.23 -0.70
C LYS A 68 2.36 15.58 -0.17
N ASP A 69 2.30 16.30 0.96
CA ASP A 69 1.05 16.73 1.64
C ASP A 69 0.13 15.57 2.08
N VAL A 70 0.68 14.37 2.21
CA VAL A 70 -0.06 13.19 2.71
C VAL A 70 0.03 13.15 4.23
N HIS A 71 -1.13 12.97 4.88
CA HIS A 71 -1.21 12.78 6.33
C HIS A 71 -1.08 11.29 6.70
N THR A 72 -1.82 10.42 6.03
CA THR A 72 -1.86 8.98 6.30
C THR A 72 -1.63 8.21 5.01
N ALA A 73 -0.77 7.19 5.05
CA ALA A 73 -0.45 6.38 3.89
C ALA A 73 -0.80 4.90 4.12
N PHE A 74 -1.61 4.32 3.24
CA PHE A 74 -1.86 2.87 3.20
C PHE A 74 -0.86 2.20 2.28
N TYR A 75 -0.05 1.30 2.83
CA TYR A 75 0.91 0.50 2.08
C TYR A 75 0.32 -0.90 1.82
N LEU A 76 -0.20 -1.11 0.60
CA LEU A 76 -0.87 -2.34 0.18
C LEU A 76 -0.16 -3.02 -1.01
N LEU A 77 1.13 -2.71 -1.22
CA LEU A 77 1.90 -3.30 -2.31
C LEU A 77 2.32 -4.72 -1.98
N HIS A 78 2.17 -5.61 -2.97
CA HIS A 78 2.65 -6.97 -2.95
C HIS A 78 3.21 -7.33 -4.32
N SER A 79 4.36 -8.00 -4.32
CA SER A 79 5.14 -8.28 -5.53
C SER A 79 5.19 -9.77 -5.87
N ILE A 80 4.08 -10.48 -5.70
CA ILE A 80 3.98 -11.94 -5.91
C ILE A 80 4.52 -12.40 -7.27
N ASN A 81 4.53 -11.52 -8.29
CA ASN A 81 4.90 -11.84 -9.67
C ASN A 81 6.29 -11.30 -10.09
N LEU A 82 7.16 -10.86 -9.17
CA LEU A 82 8.47 -10.29 -9.51
C LEU A 82 9.61 -11.31 -9.61
N GLY A 83 9.30 -12.60 -9.70
CA GLY A 83 10.32 -13.65 -9.86
C GLY A 83 11.04 -14.03 -8.55
N PRO A 84 12.19 -14.73 -8.62
CA PRO A 84 12.82 -15.38 -7.47
C PRO A 84 13.36 -14.42 -6.40
N ASN A 85 13.63 -13.16 -6.75
CA ASN A 85 14.18 -12.14 -5.84
C ASN A 85 13.13 -11.13 -5.34
N PHE A 86 11.84 -11.48 -5.39
CA PHE A 86 10.74 -10.58 -5.01
C PHE A 86 10.89 -10.05 -3.58
N ASP A 87 11.40 -10.84 -2.65
CA ASP A 87 11.61 -10.50 -1.24
C ASP A 87 12.59 -9.33 -1.05
N LYS A 88 13.67 -9.29 -1.82
CA LYS A 88 14.64 -8.18 -1.80
C LYS A 88 14.02 -6.89 -2.35
N ILE A 89 13.28 -7.01 -3.45
CA ILE A 89 12.60 -5.86 -4.08
C ILE A 89 11.53 -5.31 -3.13
N GLU A 90 10.74 -6.16 -2.50
CA GLU A 90 9.72 -5.74 -1.51
C GLU A 90 10.37 -5.02 -0.32
N SER A 91 11.47 -5.55 0.22
CA SER A 91 12.22 -4.91 1.31
C SER A 91 12.73 -3.53 0.92
N GLU A 92 13.32 -3.40 -0.27
CA GLU A 92 13.84 -2.13 -0.76
C GLU A 92 12.72 -1.11 -0.99
N MET A 93 11.63 -1.52 -1.61
CA MET A 93 10.44 -0.66 -1.81
C MET A 93 9.87 -0.17 -0.47
N ALA A 94 9.73 -1.06 0.51
CA ALA A 94 9.22 -0.71 1.84
C ALA A 94 10.15 0.26 2.57
N ARG A 95 11.46 0.05 2.53
CA ARG A 95 12.46 0.93 3.11
C ARG A 95 12.46 2.31 2.46
N ASN A 96 12.40 2.36 1.14
CA ASN A 96 12.30 3.61 0.39
C ASN A 96 11.02 4.36 0.71
N PHE A 97 9.90 3.63 0.81
CA PHE A 97 8.62 4.23 1.18
C PHE A 97 8.64 4.83 2.60
N ALA A 98 9.21 4.12 3.58
CA ALA A 98 9.34 4.62 4.95
C ALA A 98 10.19 5.90 5.02
N LYS A 99 11.33 5.93 4.32
CA LYS A 99 12.20 7.11 4.23
C LYS A 99 11.48 8.30 3.57
N ALA A 100 10.81 8.07 2.45
CA ALA A 100 10.06 9.11 1.75
C ALA A 100 8.88 9.63 2.61
N ALA A 101 8.19 8.74 3.35
CA ALA A 101 7.13 9.13 4.27
C ALA A 101 7.66 10.02 5.40
N GLN A 102 8.82 9.70 5.96
CA GLN A 102 9.47 10.54 6.97
C GLN A 102 9.88 11.90 6.39
N GLU A 103 10.50 11.94 5.21
CA GLU A 103 10.90 13.16 4.52
C GLU A 103 9.70 14.08 4.24
N CYS A 104 8.57 13.51 3.81
CA CYS A 104 7.34 14.25 3.53
C CYS A 104 6.51 14.59 4.78
N GLY A 105 6.92 14.18 5.97
CA GLY A 105 6.23 14.46 7.23
C GLY A 105 4.91 13.73 7.40
N VAL A 106 4.75 12.55 6.75
CA VAL A 106 3.60 11.66 6.93
C VAL A 106 3.45 11.32 8.40
N LYS A 107 2.21 11.33 8.92
CA LYS A 107 1.95 11.13 10.35
C LYS A 107 1.72 9.66 10.70
N GLN A 108 1.34 8.83 9.73
CA GLN A 108 1.03 7.43 9.98
C GLN A 108 1.11 6.61 8.70
N ILE A 109 1.68 5.41 8.79
CA ILE A 109 1.61 4.37 7.76
C ILE A 109 0.70 3.26 8.28
N ILE A 110 -0.24 2.80 7.45
CA ILE A 110 -1.07 1.63 7.72
C ILE A 110 -0.67 0.54 6.72
N TYR A 111 -0.22 -0.60 7.25
CA TYR A 111 0.27 -1.72 6.46
C TYR A 111 -0.64 -2.94 6.64
N LEU A 112 -1.01 -3.59 5.54
CA LEU A 112 -1.72 -4.87 5.57
C LEU A 112 -0.71 -6.01 5.45
N GLY A 113 -0.31 -6.56 6.58
CA GLY A 113 0.56 -7.72 6.69
C GLY A 113 -0.20 -9.05 6.69
N GLY A 114 0.53 -10.15 6.87
CA GLY A 114 -0.02 -11.49 7.02
C GLY A 114 0.18 -12.03 8.43
N ILE A 115 -0.70 -12.94 8.85
CA ILE A 115 -0.51 -13.72 10.08
C ILE A 115 0.67 -14.67 9.85
N ASN A 116 1.68 -14.57 10.68
CA ASN A 116 2.88 -15.39 10.64
C ASN A 116 2.92 -16.29 11.89
N ASN A 117 2.88 -17.60 11.70
CA ASN A 117 3.08 -18.59 12.76
C ASN A 117 4.49 -19.18 12.57
N ASP A 118 5.40 -18.90 13.50
CA ASP A 118 6.85 -19.13 13.44
C ASP A 118 7.32 -20.54 13.08
N ALA A 119 6.47 -21.55 13.04
CA ALA A 119 6.91 -22.94 12.91
C ALA A 119 7.17 -23.45 11.48
N LYS A 120 6.52 -22.88 10.44
CA LYS A 120 6.74 -23.19 9.00
C LYS A 120 6.23 -22.04 8.11
N THR A 121 6.95 -20.94 8.12
CA THR A 121 6.55 -19.75 7.37
C THR A 121 6.90 -19.89 5.89
N SER A 122 5.92 -19.71 5.00
CA SER A 122 6.19 -19.63 3.56
C SER A 122 7.07 -18.41 3.25
N LYS A 123 7.82 -18.46 2.14
CA LYS A 123 8.67 -17.34 1.69
C LYS A 123 7.86 -16.04 1.57
N HIS A 124 6.60 -16.12 1.14
CA HIS A 124 5.70 -14.96 1.04
C HIS A 124 5.33 -14.36 2.40
N LEU A 125 5.03 -15.17 3.39
CA LEU A 125 4.71 -14.67 4.73
C LEU A 125 5.95 -14.09 5.42
N SER A 126 7.13 -14.67 5.21
CA SER A 126 8.40 -14.11 5.67
C SER A 126 8.69 -12.76 5.03
N SER A 127 8.48 -12.61 3.72
CA SER A 127 8.62 -11.33 3.01
C SER A 127 7.66 -10.27 3.56
N ARG A 128 6.41 -10.63 3.84
CA ARG A 128 5.43 -9.72 4.46
C ARG A 128 5.84 -9.25 5.85
N ALA A 129 6.33 -10.17 6.71
CA ALA A 129 6.84 -9.80 8.03
C ALA A 129 8.05 -8.87 7.93
N ASN A 130 8.94 -9.12 6.96
CA ASN A 130 10.09 -8.26 6.70
C ASN A 130 9.66 -6.88 6.16
N THR A 131 8.67 -6.80 5.27
CA THR A 131 8.08 -5.54 4.80
C THR A 131 7.60 -4.68 5.97
N GLY A 132 6.89 -5.27 6.93
CA GLY A 132 6.44 -4.56 8.14
C GLY A 132 7.62 -4.00 8.96
N LYS A 133 8.70 -4.77 9.11
CA LYS A 133 9.93 -4.32 9.78
C LYS A 133 10.59 -3.15 9.04
N GLU A 134 10.70 -3.25 7.72
CA GLU A 134 11.31 -2.18 6.90
C GLU A 134 10.49 -0.89 6.94
N LEU A 135 9.15 -0.97 6.94
CA LEU A 135 8.29 0.20 7.10
C LEU A 135 8.48 0.87 8.47
N ALA A 136 8.77 0.10 9.52
CA ALA A 136 8.98 0.59 10.88
C ALA A 136 10.41 1.08 11.16
N THR A 137 11.28 1.21 10.15
CA THR A 137 12.68 1.65 10.34
C THR A 137 12.85 3.15 10.58
N THR A 138 11.78 3.93 10.43
CA THR A 138 11.80 5.39 10.59
C THR A 138 10.97 5.83 11.81
N SER A 139 10.94 7.14 12.06
CA SER A 139 10.12 7.72 13.16
C SER A 139 8.62 7.80 12.84
N VAL A 140 8.20 7.48 11.60
CA VAL A 140 6.78 7.49 11.23
C VAL A 140 6.09 6.28 11.87
N PRO A 141 5.04 6.49 12.69
CA PRO A 141 4.29 5.38 13.30
C PRO A 141 3.69 4.45 12.25
N VAL A 142 3.83 3.14 12.45
CA VAL A 142 3.26 2.11 11.58
C VAL A 142 2.23 1.29 12.34
N ILE A 143 1.02 1.19 11.79
CA ILE A 143 0.00 0.24 12.23
C ILE A 143 0.01 -0.93 11.26
N GLU A 144 0.40 -2.11 11.72
CA GLU A 144 0.33 -3.34 10.95
C GLU A 144 -0.96 -4.09 11.27
N LEU A 145 -1.82 -4.23 10.26
CA LEU A 145 -3.01 -5.08 10.31
C LEU A 145 -2.65 -6.45 9.75
N ARG A 146 -2.67 -7.50 10.56
CA ARG A 146 -2.33 -8.85 10.15
C ARG A 146 -3.58 -9.63 9.80
N ALA A 147 -3.71 -9.99 8.52
CA ALA A 147 -4.82 -10.78 8.03
C ALA A 147 -4.38 -12.20 7.65
N GLY A 148 -5.31 -13.14 7.77
CA GLY A 148 -5.19 -14.47 7.18
C GLY A 148 -5.52 -14.41 5.67
N ILE A 149 -6.16 -15.46 5.16
CA ILE A 149 -6.65 -15.50 3.78
C ILE A 149 -7.81 -14.52 3.65
N ILE A 150 -7.69 -13.56 2.72
CA ILE A 150 -8.78 -12.63 2.41
C ILE A 150 -9.62 -13.24 1.30
N ILE A 151 -10.85 -13.58 1.63
CA ILE A 151 -11.80 -14.23 0.71
C ILE A 151 -12.94 -13.26 0.41
N GLY A 152 -13.30 -13.16 -0.86
CA GLY A 152 -14.44 -12.37 -1.30
C GLY A 152 -14.54 -12.38 -2.82
N SER A 153 -15.74 -12.12 -3.36
CA SER A 153 -16.01 -12.12 -4.80
C SER A 153 -15.01 -11.24 -5.56
N GLY A 154 -14.30 -11.82 -6.53
CA GLY A 154 -13.24 -11.18 -7.31
C GLY A 154 -11.88 -11.12 -6.62
N SER A 155 -11.68 -11.79 -5.47
CA SER A 155 -10.34 -12.00 -4.92
C SER A 155 -9.67 -13.21 -5.57
N ALA A 156 -8.34 -13.15 -5.78
CA ALA A 156 -7.59 -14.30 -6.31
C ALA A 156 -7.74 -15.55 -5.42
N SER A 157 -7.90 -15.37 -4.11
CA SER A 157 -8.12 -16.48 -3.16
C SER A 157 -9.48 -17.12 -3.32
N PHE A 158 -10.51 -16.36 -3.72
CA PHE A 158 -11.86 -16.87 -3.95
C PHE A 158 -11.95 -17.63 -5.27
N GLU A 159 -11.28 -17.13 -6.32
CA GLU A 159 -11.27 -17.78 -7.65
C GLU A 159 -10.48 -19.11 -7.68
N MET A 160 -9.69 -19.40 -6.62
CA MET A 160 -8.91 -20.65 -6.48
C MET A 160 -9.66 -21.74 -5.66
N LEU A 161 -10.83 -21.45 -5.11
CA LEU A 161 -11.68 -22.39 -4.37
C LEU A 161 -12.69 -23.04 -5.29
#